data_cdcf51d01d47d50dea4da8d44cd490ac
#
_entry.id   cdcf51d01d47d50dea4da8d44cd490ac
#
_cell.length_a   1.000
_cell.length_b   1.000
_cell.length_c   1.000
_cell.angle_alpha   90.00
_cell.angle_beta   90.00
_cell.angle_gamma   90.00
#
_symmetry.space_group_name_H-M   'P 1'
#
loop_
_entity.id
_entity.type
_entity.pdbx_description
1 polymer ?
#
loop_
_entity_poly.entity_id
_entity_poly.type
_entity_poly.pdbx_seq_one_letter_code
_entity_poly.pdbx_strand_id
1 'polypeptide(L)'
;MKKTGLAGALGALAAALGIGSAHAQILIGQTVGITGSAAGTVAESMQGAALYIDHINARGGVGGQKVEVLSLDDKFDPKLTLDNTRTLIEQKGVIGLFMTRGTPHTQGIIPLLEQHGVPLVGPSTGAIALHQPVSKYVFNVRAP
;
A
#
# COMPACT_ATOMS: atom_id res chain seq x y z
N MET A 1 41.98 -66.81 9.30
CA MET A 1 40.72 -66.25 9.83
C MET A 1 40.96 -64.79 10.16
N LYS A 2 40.56 -63.85 9.30
CA LYS A 2 40.65 -62.42 9.53
C LYS A 2 39.30 -61.84 9.16
N LYS A 3 38.58 -61.31 10.16
CA LYS A 3 37.30 -60.61 9.99
C LYS A 3 37.59 -59.14 9.75
N THR A 4 37.28 -58.65 8.58
CA THR A 4 37.32 -57.22 8.23
C THR A 4 35.93 -56.62 8.51
N GLY A 5 35.87 -55.73 9.51
CA GLY A 5 34.68 -54.94 9.81
C GLY A 5 34.54 -53.76 8.86
N LEU A 6 33.36 -53.66 8.21
CA LEU A 6 32.97 -52.59 7.34
C LEU A 6 32.34 -51.48 8.20
N ALA A 7 33.10 -50.40 8.43
CA ALA A 7 32.55 -49.21 9.10
C ALA A 7 31.77 -48.37 8.08
N GLY A 8 30.45 -48.36 8.20
CA GLY A 8 29.59 -47.52 7.38
C GLY A 8 29.63 -46.04 7.83
N ALA A 9 30.10 -45.18 6.98
CA ALA A 9 30.00 -43.74 7.18
C ALA A 9 28.59 -43.27 6.84
N LEU A 10 27.78 -42.96 7.86
CA LEU A 10 26.52 -42.22 7.71
C LEU A 10 26.87 -40.74 7.51
N GLY A 11 26.89 -40.30 6.25
CA GLY A 11 26.91 -38.90 5.94
C GLY A 11 25.57 -38.25 6.22
N ALA A 12 25.50 -37.46 7.30
CA ALA A 12 24.34 -36.62 7.57
C ALA A 12 24.28 -35.45 6.54
N LEU A 13 23.42 -35.58 5.55
CA LEU A 13 23.09 -34.51 4.61
C LEU A 13 22.16 -33.53 5.32
N ALA A 14 22.71 -32.54 6.02
CA ALA A 14 21.96 -31.43 6.56
C ALA A 14 21.45 -30.57 5.39
N ALA A 15 20.23 -30.82 4.94
CA ALA A 15 19.52 -29.93 4.03
C ALA A 15 19.24 -28.63 4.80
N ALA A 16 20.07 -27.62 4.56
CA ALA A 16 19.79 -26.24 4.97
C ALA A 16 18.58 -25.77 4.18
N LEU A 17 17.37 -25.98 4.71
CA LEU A 17 16.16 -25.31 4.27
C LEU A 17 16.36 -23.82 4.58
N GLY A 18 16.84 -23.08 3.59
CA GLY A 18 16.83 -21.64 3.63
C GLY A 18 15.37 -21.18 3.75
N ILE A 19 14.92 -20.96 4.98
CA ILE A 19 13.66 -20.27 5.24
C ILE A 19 13.93 -18.85 4.73
N GLY A 20 13.63 -18.61 3.46
CA GLY A 20 13.56 -17.26 2.91
C GLY A 20 12.59 -16.50 3.78
N SER A 21 13.08 -15.55 4.57
CA SER A 21 12.22 -14.62 5.30
C SER A 21 11.34 -13.94 4.26
N ALA A 22 10.08 -14.34 4.16
CA ALA A 22 9.08 -13.58 3.46
C ALA A 22 8.98 -12.24 4.23
N HIS A 23 9.75 -11.26 3.81
CA HIS A 23 9.63 -9.93 4.36
C HIS A 23 8.20 -9.47 4.07
N ALA A 24 7.40 -9.34 5.11
CA ALA A 24 6.08 -8.77 4.99
C ALA A 24 6.22 -7.39 4.34
N GLN A 25 5.45 -7.14 3.28
CA GLN A 25 5.42 -5.83 2.63
C GLN A 25 4.41 -4.93 3.34
N ILE A 26 4.75 -3.65 3.43
CA ILE A 26 3.79 -2.62 3.82
C ILE A 26 3.02 -2.23 2.57
N LEU A 27 1.79 -2.72 2.46
CA LEU A 27 0.95 -2.46 1.29
C LEU A 27 0.05 -1.25 1.54
N ILE A 28 0.22 -0.22 0.71
CA ILE A 28 -0.58 1.01 0.71
C ILE A 28 -1.46 1.02 -0.53
N GLY A 29 -2.73 1.32 -0.36
CA GLY A 29 -3.68 1.44 -1.46
C GLY A 29 -3.74 2.87 -2.02
N GLN A 30 -3.96 2.98 -3.32
CA GLN A 30 -4.23 4.25 -3.99
C GLN A 30 -5.36 4.07 -5.01
N THR A 31 -6.32 4.99 -5.02
CA THR A 31 -7.32 5.09 -6.08
C THR A 31 -7.33 6.53 -6.60
N VAL A 32 -7.01 6.70 -7.86
CA VAL A 32 -6.85 7.99 -8.53
C VAL A 32 -7.14 7.87 -10.02
N GLY A 33 -7.45 8.97 -10.70
CA GLY A 33 -7.66 9.00 -12.15
C GLY A 33 -6.35 8.81 -12.93
N ILE A 34 -5.88 7.58 -13.04
CA ILE A 34 -4.70 7.24 -13.86
C ILE A 34 -5.00 7.53 -15.32
N THR A 35 -6.24 7.29 -15.74
CA THR A 35 -6.79 7.71 -17.03
C THR A 35 -7.87 8.78 -16.83
N GLY A 36 -8.33 9.41 -17.93
CA GLY A 36 -9.38 10.43 -17.87
C GLY A 36 -8.83 11.84 -17.65
N SER A 37 -9.71 12.76 -17.20
CA SER A 37 -9.42 14.20 -17.17
C SER A 37 -8.35 14.62 -16.16
N ALA A 38 -8.08 13.82 -15.16
CA ALA A 38 -7.09 14.10 -14.12
C ALA A 38 -5.70 13.49 -14.39
N ALA A 39 -5.55 12.69 -15.44
CA ALA A 39 -4.40 11.82 -15.69
C ALA A 39 -3.04 12.54 -15.64
N GLY A 40 -2.91 13.71 -16.26
CA GLY A 40 -1.64 14.43 -16.29
C GLY A 40 -1.12 14.82 -14.91
N THR A 41 -1.96 15.47 -14.09
CA THR A 41 -1.57 15.88 -12.73
C THR A 41 -1.46 14.70 -11.76
N VAL A 42 -2.19 13.62 -12.00
CA VAL A 42 -2.07 12.38 -11.23
C VAL A 42 -0.72 11.71 -11.52
N ALA A 43 -0.33 11.61 -12.80
CA ALA A 43 0.96 11.02 -13.19
C ALA A 43 2.15 11.72 -12.51
N GLU A 44 2.18 13.06 -12.51
CA GLU A 44 3.23 13.84 -11.84
C GLU A 44 3.29 13.55 -10.33
N SER A 45 2.14 13.51 -9.67
CA SER A 45 2.05 13.22 -8.25
C SER A 45 2.49 11.79 -7.91
N MET A 46 2.11 10.82 -8.74
CA MET A 46 2.53 9.42 -8.58
C MET A 46 4.04 9.26 -8.78
N GLN A 47 4.62 9.94 -9.77
CA GLN A 47 6.08 9.94 -9.99
C GLN A 47 6.83 10.51 -8.78
N GLY A 48 6.38 11.64 -8.24
CA GLY A 48 6.98 12.22 -7.05
C GLY A 48 6.92 11.28 -5.83
N ALA A 49 5.78 10.62 -5.63
CA ALA A 49 5.62 9.64 -4.56
C ALA A 49 6.51 8.41 -4.76
N ALA A 50 6.59 7.89 -5.99
CA ALA A 50 7.42 6.73 -6.33
C ALA A 50 8.91 6.99 -6.04
N LEU A 51 9.43 8.16 -6.41
CA LEU A 51 10.82 8.54 -6.12
C LEU A 51 11.15 8.46 -4.62
N TYR A 52 10.25 8.94 -3.77
CA TYR A 52 10.46 8.88 -2.33
C TYR A 52 10.36 7.46 -1.78
N ILE A 53 9.38 6.69 -2.23
CA ILE A 53 9.18 5.29 -1.83
C ILE A 53 10.38 4.43 -2.26
N ASP A 54 10.87 4.61 -3.48
CA ASP A 54 12.07 3.93 -3.98
C ASP A 54 13.30 4.26 -3.14
N HIS A 55 13.46 5.54 -2.77
CA HIS A 55 14.53 5.97 -1.87
C HIS A 55 14.45 5.29 -0.49
N ILE A 56 13.27 5.22 0.12
CA ILE A 56 13.07 4.51 1.40
C ILE A 56 13.35 3.02 1.23
N ASN A 57 12.84 2.40 0.16
CA ASN A 57 13.01 0.97 -0.11
C ASN A 57 14.48 0.60 -0.38
N ALA A 58 15.24 1.47 -1.04
CA ALA A 58 16.67 1.29 -1.26
C ALA A 58 17.49 1.31 0.05
N ARG A 59 16.96 1.95 1.09
CA ARG A 59 17.57 2.04 2.43
C ARG A 59 17.07 0.96 3.40
N GLY A 60 16.37 -0.05 2.90
CA GLY A 60 15.86 -1.17 3.69
C GLY A 60 14.39 -1.07 4.09
N GLY A 61 13.67 -0.07 3.59
CA GLY A 61 12.23 0.10 3.87
C GLY A 61 11.96 0.67 5.26
N VAL A 62 10.76 0.40 5.77
CA VAL A 62 10.31 0.82 7.10
C VAL A 62 10.35 -0.40 8.03
N GLY A 63 11.17 -0.35 9.06
CA GLY A 63 11.35 -1.50 9.97
C GLY A 63 11.82 -2.79 9.26
N GLY A 64 12.61 -2.66 8.19
CA GLY A 64 13.06 -3.81 7.38
C GLY A 64 12.05 -4.30 6.36
N GLN A 65 10.88 -3.66 6.25
CA GLN A 65 9.82 -4.02 5.30
C GLN A 65 9.76 -3.01 4.16
N LYS A 66 9.65 -3.50 2.93
CA LYS A 66 9.47 -2.63 1.77
C LYS A 66 8.05 -2.08 1.73
N VAL A 67 7.93 -0.84 1.27
CA VAL A 67 6.64 -0.19 1.01
C VAL A 67 6.27 -0.42 -0.45
N GLU A 68 5.07 -0.88 -0.69
CA GLU A 68 4.47 -1.02 -2.01
C GLU A 68 3.18 -0.23 -2.09
N VAL A 69 2.96 0.48 -3.21
CA VAL A 69 1.71 1.19 -3.48
C VAL A 69 0.96 0.47 -4.58
N LEU A 70 -0.21 -0.07 -4.21
CA LEU A 70 -1.14 -0.67 -5.16
C LEU A 70 -2.12 0.40 -5.65
N SER A 71 -1.98 0.81 -6.90
CA SER A 71 -2.79 1.85 -7.52
C SER A 71 -3.88 1.25 -8.41
N LEU A 72 -5.12 1.71 -8.21
CA LEU A 72 -6.27 1.38 -9.05
C LEU A 72 -6.78 2.64 -9.76
N ASP A 73 -7.08 2.51 -11.04
CA ASP A 73 -7.63 3.60 -11.84
C ASP A 73 -9.11 3.81 -11.54
N ASP A 74 -9.48 5.00 -11.08
CA ASP A 74 -10.87 5.40 -10.89
C ASP A 74 -11.42 6.27 -12.03
N LYS A 75 -10.61 6.54 -13.05
CA LYS A 75 -10.97 7.37 -14.23
C LYS A 75 -11.53 8.74 -13.85
N PHE A 76 -11.25 9.20 -12.63
CA PHE A 76 -11.82 10.37 -12.02
C PHE A 76 -13.36 10.30 -11.86
N ASP A 77 -13.86 9.12 -11.51
CA ASP A 77 -15.27 8.83 -11.18
C ASP A 77 -15.40 8.46 -9.68
N PRO A 78 -16.17 9.22 -8.88
CA PRO A 78 -16.34 8.95 -7.45
C PRO A 78 -16.91 7.58 -7.14
N LYS A 79 -17.73 7.01 -8.02
CA LYS A 79 -18.27 5.66 -7.84
C LYS A 79 -17.18 4.61 -7.97
N LEU A 80 -16.31 4.74 -8.99
CA LEU A 80 -15.16 3.86 -9.14
C LEU A 80 -14.17 4.02 -7.99
N THR A 81 -13.99 5.24 -7.47
CA THR A 81 -13.17 5.46 -6.27
C THR A 81 -13.68 4.65 -5.07
N LEU A 82 -14.99 4.62 -4.85
CA LEU A 82 -15.61 3.84 -3.77
C LEU A 82 -15.41 2.33 -3.97
N ASP A 83 -15.66 1.82 -5.17
CA ASP A 83 -15.51 0.39 -5.52
C ASP A 83 -14.05 -0.06 -5.40
N ASN A 84 -13.12 0.75 -5.89
CA ASN A 84 -11.68 0.52 -5.76
C ASN A 84 -11.23 0.53 -4.30
N THR A 85 -11.72 1.48 -3.51
CA THR A 85 -11.42 1.57 -2.07
C THR A 85 -11.85 0.30 -1.34
N ARG A 86 -13.04 -0.19 -1.62
CA ARG A 86 -13.54 -1.46 -1.07
C ARG A 86 -12.62 -2.63 -1.46
N THR A 87 -12.25 -2.71 -2.73
CA THR A 87 -11.33 -3.74 -3.22
C THR A 87 -9.97 -3.67 -2.52
N LEU A 88 -9.40 -2.48 -2.39
CA LEU A 88 -8.11 -2.28 -1.73
C LEU A 88 -8.15 -2.71 -0.26
N ILE A 89 -9.19 -2.34 0.47
CA ILE A 89 -9.32 -2.66 1.90
C ILE A 89 -9.69 -4.13 2.10
N GLU A 90 -10.79 -4.59 1.49
CA GLU A 90 -11.41 -5.88 1.82
C GLU A 90 -10.74 -7.06 1.11
N GLN A 91 -10.15 -6.86 -0.07
CA GLN A 91 -9.58 -7.94 -0.87
C GLN A 91 -8.06 -7.91 -0.92
N LYS A 92 -7.45 -6.72 -0.89
CA LYS A 92 -5.98 -6.57 -0.97
C LYS A 92 -5.33 -6.39 0.40
N GLY A 93 -6.09 -6.04 1.43
CA GLY A 93 -5.60 -5.92 2.80
C GLY A 93 -4.61 -4.77 2.98
N VAL A 94 -4.80 -3.66 2.27
CA VAL A 94 -3.95 -2.48 2.45
C VAL A 94 -4.09 -1.91 3.86
N ILE A 95 -3.01 -1.46 4.46
CA ILE A 95 -3.01 -0.91 5.82
C ILE A 95 -3.38 0.57 5.88
N GLY A 96 -3.40 1.25 4.75
CA GLY A 96 -3.74 2.66 4.60
C GLY A 96 -3.98 3.01 3.14
N LEU A 97 -4.63 4.15 2.94
CA LEU A 97 -4.79 4.73 1.61
C LEU A 97 -3.95 5.98 1.47
N PHE A 98 -3.54 6.28 0.27
CA PHE A 98 -2.71 7.43 -0.06
C PHE A 98 -3.26 8.20 -1.25
N MET A 99 -3.34 9.52 -1.12
CA MET A 99 -3.54 10.47 -2.22
C MET A 99 -4.77 10.20 -3.11
N THR A 100 -5.98 10.07 -2.52
CA THR A 100 -7.22 10.22 -3.32
C THR A 100 -7.30 11.64 -3.88
N ARG A 101 -7.86 11.80 -5.09
CA ARG A 101 -7.99 13.10 -5.74
C ARG A 101 -9.46 13.48 -5.93
N GLY A 102 -9.79 14.70 -5.53
CA GLY A 102 -11.13 15.27 -5.66
C GLY A 102 -11.98 15.16 -4.40
N THR A 103 -12.78 16.20 -4.14
CA THR A 103 -13.62 16.29 -2.94
C THR A 103 -14.70 15.21 -2.87
N PRO A 104 -15.54 15.01 -3.91
CA PRO A 104 -16.57 13.98 -3.86
C PRO A 104 -15.98 12.56 -3.77
N HIS A 105 -14.82 12.31 -4.41
CA HIS A 105 -14.10 11.05 -4.33
C HIS A 105 -13.68 10.75 -2.88
N THR A 106 -13.03 11.72 -2.24
CA THR A 106 -12.55 11.57 -0.86
C THR A 106 -13.71 11.47 0.14
N GLN A 107 -14.74 12.32 0.02
CA GLN A 107 -15.91 12.26 0.90
C GLN A 107 -16.66 10.93 0.80
N GLY A 108 -16.80 10.41 -0.42
CA GLY A 108 -17.52 9.15 -0.67
C GLY A 108 -16.92 7.92 0.01
N ILE A 109 -15.63 7.94 0.32
CA ILE A 109 -14.94 6.80 0.93
C ILE A 109 -14.80 6.90 2.46
N ILE A 110 -15.06 8.07 3.07
CA ILE A 110 -14.94 8.25 4.53
C ILE A 110 -15.67 7.18 5.34
N PRO A 111 -16.93 6.82 5.04
CA PRO A 111 -17.63 5.79 5.78
C PRO A 111 -16.92 4.43 5.76
N LEU A 112 -16.29 4.06 4.64
CA LEU A 112 -15.48 2.84 4.53
C LEU A 112 -14.21 2.91 5.38
N LEU A 113 -13.53 4.05 5.38
CA LEU A 113 -12.35 4.28 6.22
C LEU A 113 -12.68 4.09 7.70
N GLU A 114 -13.79 4.66 8.14
CA GLU A 114 -14.27 4.57 9.53
C GLU A 114 -14.69 3.15 9.91
N GLN A 115 -15.42 2.47 9.01
CA GLN A 115 -15.86 1.10 9.21
C GLN A 115 -14.69 0.12 9.40
N HIS A 116 -13.62 0.28 8.62
CA HIS A 116 -12.49 -0.64 8.62
C HIS A 116 -11.28 -0.14 9.43
N GLY A 117 -11.33 1.07 9.97
CA GLY A 117 -10.22 1.67 10.72
C GLY A 117 -8.98 1.95 9.86
N VAL A 118 -9.16 2.20 8.56
CA VAL A 118 -8.08 2.41 7.59
C VAL A 118 -7.82 3.90 7.40
N PRO A 119 -6.60 4.40 7.64
CA PRO A 119 -6.27 5.80 7.43
C PRO A 119 -6.12 6.15 5.94
N LEU A 120 -6.53 7.36 5.58
CA LEU A 120 -6.21 8.02 4.32
C LEU A 120 -5.24 9.17 4.58
N VAL A 121 -4.10 9.15 3.94
CA VAL A 121 -3.06 10.19 4.06
C VAL A 121 -2.98 11.00 2.78
N GLY A 122 -2.97 12.31 2.92
CA GLY A 122 -2.71 13.26 1.85
C GLY A 122 -3.74 13.30 0.72
N PRO A 123 -5.05 13.35 0.99
CA PRO A 123 -6.03 13.56 -0.08
C PRO A 123 -5.72 14.84 -0.86
N SER A 124 -5.74 14.77 -2.19
CA SER A 124 -5.42 15.90 -3.07
C SER A 124 -6.64 16.81 -3.26
N THR A 125 -7.10 17.41 -2.16
CA THR A 125 -8.17 18.42 -2.11
C THR A 125 -8.02 19.27 -0.87
N GLY A 126 -8.36 20.57 -0.97
CA GLY A 126 -8.37 21.52 0.14
C GLY A 126 -9.80 21.87 0.59
N ALA A 127 -10.78 21.01 0.36
CA ALA A 127 -12.17 21.31 0.74
C ALA A 127 -12.34 21.35 2.26
N ILE A 128 -12.94 22.43 2.77
CA ILE A 128 -13.21 22.62 4.21
C ILE A 128 -13.95 21.41 4.80
N ALA A 129 -14.87 20.80 4.05
CA ALA A 129 -15.63 19.63 4.49
C ALA A 129 -14.79 18.37 4.80
N LEU A 130 -13.49 18.38 4.48
CA LEU A 130 -12.54 17.34 4.90
C LEU A 130 -11.70 17.75 6.12
N HIS A 131 -11.85 18.98 6.58
CA HIS A 131 -11.17 19.52 7.76
C HIS A 131 -12.13 19.74 8.92
N GLN A 132 -13.42 19.99 8.62
CA GLN A 132 -14.44 20.27 9.61
C GLN A 132 -15.79 19.62 9.23
N PRO A 133 -16.36 18.73 10.10
CA PRO A 133 -15.73 18.19 11.30
C PRO A 133 -14.50 17.34 11.00
N VAL A 134 -13.59 17.22 11.97
CA VAL A 134 -12.39 16.40 11.81
C VAL A 134 -12.77 14.92 11.67
N SER A 135 -12.40 14.28 10.57
CA SER A 135 -12.52 12.84 10.41
C SER A 135 -11.31 12.15 11.04
N LYS A 136 -11.57 11.14 11.87
CA LYS A 136 -10.54 10.40 12.61
C LYS A 136 -9.50 9.71 11.70
N TYR A 137 -9.91 9.35 10.50
CA TYR A 137 -9.09 8.56 9.58
C TYR A 137 -8.62 9.34 8.34
N VAL A 138 -8.84 10.65 8.27
CA VAL A 138 -8.38 11.48 7.16
C VAL A 138 -7.29 12.44 7.64
N PHE A 139 -6.09 12.27 7.09
CA PHE A 139 -4.92 13.07 7.42
C PHE A 139 -4.60 14.03 6.26
N ASN A 140 -5.12 15.23 6.36
CA ASN A 140 -4.94 16.26 5.35
C ASN A 140 -3.51 16.82 5.38
N VAL A 141 -2.91 16.99 4.20
CA VAL A 141 -1.61 17.66 4.01
C VAL A 141 -1.75 18.96 3.22
N ARG A 142 -2.93 19.18 2.63
CA ARG A 142 -3.27 20.39 1.89
C ARG A 142 -4.16 21.28 2.75
N ALA A 143 -3.79 22.55 2.87
CA ALA A 143 -4.62 23.54 3.54
C ALA A 143 -5.98 23.73 2.85
N PRO A 144 -7.02 24.15 3.59
CA PRO A 144 -8.31 24.52 3.02
C PRO A 144 -8.22 25.70 2.06
#